data_c1a4e5d6ee57a064e0561f24fae843cf
#
_entry.id   c1a4e5d6ee57a064e0561f24fae843cf
#
_cell.length_a   1.000
_cell.length_b   1.000
_cell.length_c   1.000
_cell.angle_alpha   90.00
_cell.angle_beta   90.00
_cell.angle_gamma   90.00
#
_symmetry.space_group_name_H-M   'P 1'
#
loop_
_entity.id
_entity.type
_entity.pdbx_description
1 polymer ?
#
loop_
_entity_poly.entity_id
_entity_poly.type
_entity_poly.pdbx_seq_one_letter_code
_entity_poly.pdbx_strand_id
1 'polypeptide(L)'
;ETLNVGRASFVASNGSRITNNVRYPALDALLLFFLLNLALQPLVEPDFGWHLRTGLDLLKTGGQLPATDPYSHTMPDWPWVEHAWLTDALIGLIYAGLGSAGPLGVILLLAGVTAAAFFVAAGLAHAGRTHRLLAISGALWAALPFLGARTQLVTLLGLATVLWVCDRYLTKRLTHLWALPPLFLLWANLHGGFTAGLFALTLILHITAPARLPLRY
;
A
#
# COMPACT_ATOMS: atom_id res chain seq x y z
N GLU A 1 -68.49 2.91 -19.89
CA GLU A 1 -67.21 2.42 -20.51
C GLU A 1 -66.05 2.87 -19.66
N THR A 2 -65.64 1.98 -18.82
CA THR A 2 -64.44 2.20 -17.93
C THR A 2 -63.22 1.60 -18.61
N LEU A 3 -62.28 2.46 -19.05
CA LEU A 3 -61.00 2.09 -19.60
C LEU A 3 -60.09 1.47 -18.51
N ASN A 4 -59.84 0.18 -18.66
CA ASN A 4 -58.97 -0.60 -17.82
C ASN A 4 -57.53 -0.42 -18.32
N VAL A 5 -56.77 0.50 -17.69
CA VAL A 5 -55.33 0.71 -18.01
C VAL A 5 -54.53 -0.38 -17.32
N GLY A 6 -54.13 -1.36 -18.13
CA GLY A 6 -53.29 -2.45 -17.69
C GLY A 6 -51.96 -1.95 -17.14
N ARG A 7 -51.67 -2.25 -15.87
CA ARG A 7 -50.35 -2.13 -15.25
C ARG A 7 -49.41 -3.14 -15.92
N ALA A 8 -48.57 -2.65 -16.80
CA ALA A 8 -47.42 -3.43 -17.25
C ALA A 8 -46.48 -3.62 -16.07
N SER A 9 -46.45 -4.81 -15.49
CA SER A 9 -45.47 -5.21 -14.52
C SER A 9 -44.11 -5.34 -15.24
N PHE A 10 -43.25 -4.35 -15.02
CA PHE A 10 -41.87 -4.42 -15.45
C PHE A 10 -41.15 -5.47 -14.56
N VAL A 11 -41.13 -6.72 -15.06
CA VAL A 11 -40.28 -7.77 -14.48
C VAL A 11 -38.86 -7.38 -14.79
N ALA A 12 -38.16 -6.80 -13.78
CA ALA A 12 -36.71 -6.65 -13.83
C ALA A 12 -36.12 -8.07 -13.93
N SER A 13 -35.69 -8.44 -15.12
CA SER A 13 -34.88 -9.63 -15.31
C SER A 13 -33.63 -9.49 -14.47
N ASN A 14 -33.52 -10.32 -13.43
CA ASN A 14 -32.28 -10.56 -12.70
C ASN A 14 -31.24 -11.09 -13.69
N GLY A 15 -30.63 -10.20 -14.43
CA GLY A 15 -29.42 -10.50 -15.19
C GLY A 15 -28.33 -10.84 -14.20
N SER A 16 -28.29 -12.09 -13.77
CA SER A 16 -27.08 -12.66 -13.16
C SER A 16 -25.95 -12.39 -14.14
N ARG A 17 -25.12 -11.37 -13.86
CA ARG A 17 -23.85 -11.21 -14.55
C ARG A 17 -23.06 -12.48 -14.24
N ILE A 18 -23.19 -13.47 -15.10
CA ILE A 18 -22.23 -14.55 -15.19
C ILE A 18 -20.94 -13.85 -15.64
N THR A 19 -20.17 -13.34 -14.69
CA THR A 19 -18.77 -13.01 -14.93
C THR A 19 -18.11 -14.34 -15.20
N ASN A 20 -18.05 -14.70 -16.48
CA ASN A 20 -17.24 -15.82 -16.92
C ASN A 20 -15.82 -15.54 -16.46
N ASN A 21 -15.44 -16.10 -15.29
CA ASN A 21 -14.09 -16.10 -14.80
C ASN A 21 -13.24 -17.04 -15.68
N VAL A 22 -13.13 -16.70 -16.96
CA VAL A 22 -12.22 -17.41 -17.87
C VAL A 22 -10.82 -17.17 -17.30
N ARG A 23 -10.17 -18.25 -16.92
CA ARG A 23 -8.80 -18.23 -16.42
C ARG A 23 -7.86 -18.47 -17.59
N TYR A 24 -6.88 -17.58 -17.71
CA TYR A 24 -5.78 -17.70 -18.67
C TYR A 24 -4.48 -17.94 -17.87
N PRO A 25 -4.20 -19.19 -17.41
CA PRO A 25 -3.11 -19.45 -16.47
C PRO A 25 -1.74 -19.04 -17.01
N ALA A 26 -1.51 -19.22 -18.32
CA ALA A 26 -0.26 -18.77 -18.95
C ALA A 26 -0.11 -17.24 -18.93
N LEU A 27 -1.20 -16.50 -19.24
CA LEU A 27 -1.19 -15.04 -19.17
C LEU A 27 -1.00 -14.56 -17.73
N ASP A 28 -1.69 -15.17 -16.77
CA ASP A 28 -1.53 -14.85 -15.35
C ASP A 28 -0.08 -15.06 -14.90
N ALA A 29 0.56 -16.15 -15.30
CA ALA A 29 1.96 -16.43 -14.98
C ALA A 29 2.92 -15.41 -15.62
N LEU A 30 2.71 -15.05 -16.87
CA LEU A 30 3.48 -14.01 -17.55
C LEU A 30 3.34 -12.64 -16.88
N LEU A 31 2.12 -12.26 -16.50
CA LEU A 31 1.86 -11.01 -15.81
C LEU A 31 2.50 -10.97 -14.42
N LEU A 32 2.45 -12.07 -13.67
CA LEU A 32 3.12 -12.20 -12.38
C LEU A 32 4.64 -12.11 -12.51
N PHE A 33 5.22 -12.77 -13.51
CA PHE A 33 6.65 -12.68 -13.82
C PHE A 33 7.04 -11.25 -14.20
N PHE A 34 6.26 -10.59 -15.04
CA PHE A 34 6.45 -9.19 -15.41
C PHE A 34 6.38 -8.26 -14.19
N LEU A 35 5.38 -8.43 -13.31
CA LEU A 35 5.24 -7.67 -12.06
C LEU A 35 6.47 -7.84 -11.16
N LEU A 36 6.95 -9.06 -11.00
CA LEU A 36 8.14 -9.33 -10.18
C LEU A 36 9.36 -8.60 -10.75
N ASN A 37 9.57 -8.67 -12.07
CA ASN A 37 10.70 -7.98 -12.71
C ASN A 37 10.59 -6.46 -12.57
N LEU A 38 9.39 -5.88 -12.71
CA LEU A 38 9.20 -4.43 -12.52
C LEU A 38 9.38 -3.99 -11.06
N ALA A 39 9.05 -4.85 -10.10
CA ALA A 39 9.23 -4.56 -8.69
C ALA A 39 10.69 -4.65 -8.21
N LEU A 40 11.54 -5.40 -8.94
CA LEU A 40 12.96 -5.53 -8.64
C LEU A 40 13.71 -4.27 -9.10
N GLN A 41 13.90 -3.32 -8.18
CA GLN A 41 14.62 -2.08 -8.44
C GLN A 41 16.02 -2.11 -7.81
N PRO A 42 17.05 -1.54 -8.47
CA PRO A 42 18.39 -1.46 -7.92
C PRO A 42 18.45 -0.49 -6.73
N LEU A 43 19.44 -0.68 -5.83
CA LEU A 43 19.70 0.18 -4.67
C LEU A 43 20.46 1.46 -5.09
N VAL A 44 19.92 2.25 -6.02
CA VAL A 44 20.58 3.43 -6.62
C VAL A 44 19.87 4.75 -6.23
N GLU A 45 19.10 4.73 -5.15
CA GLU A 45 18.43 5.92 -4.65
C GLU A 45 19.38 6.79 -3.81
N PRO A 46 19.38 8.12 -3.98
CA PRO A 46 20.22 9.01 -3.19
C PRO A 46 20.03 8.86 -1.68
N ASP A 47 18.78 8.67 -1.25
CA ASP A 47 18.42 8.56 0.17
C ASP A 47 18.73 7.18 0.77
N PHE A 48 18.92 6.15 -0.05
CA PHE A 48 19.13 4.79 0.43
C PHE A 48 20.36 4.68 1.32
N GLY A 49 21.42 5.42 1.00
CA GLY A 49 22.69 5.38 1.73
C GLY A 49 22.54 5.75 3.21
N TRP A 50 21.80 6.82 3.52
CA TRP A 50 21.62 7.23 4.91
C TRP A 50 20.59 6.33 5.63
N HIS A 51 19.55 5.83 4.98
CA HIS A 51 18.63 4.83 5.55
C HIS A 51 19.36 3.55 5.96
N LEU A 52 20.22 3.02 5.08
CA LEU A 52 21.06 1.87 5.39
C LEU A 52 22.00 2.18 6.55
N ARG A 53 22.66 3.36 6.52
CA ARG A 53 23.57 3.78 7.58
C ARG A 53 22.87 3.88 8.93
N THR A 54 21.71 4.52 8.97
CA THR A 54 20.86 4.60 10.20
C THR A 54 20.53 3.21 10.72
N GLY A 55 20.09 2.31 9.84
CA GLY A 55 19.77 0.94 10.22
C GLY A 55 20.98 0.19 10.82
N LEU A 56 22.15 0.30 10.21
CA LEU A 56 23.37 -0.32 10.73
C LEU A 56 23.82 0.30 12.06
N ASP A 57 23.67 1.60 12.25
CA ASP A 57 24.02 2.29 13.49
C ASP A 57 23.03 1.94 14.61
N LEU A 58 21.73 1.81 14.31
CA LEU A 58 20.74 1.28 15.26
C LEU A 58 21.11 -0.12 15.78
N LEU A 59 21.58 -1.01 14.90
CA LEU A 59 22.03 -2.33 15.32
C LEU A 59 23.25 -2.26 16.26
N LYS A 60 24.19 -1.36 16.01
CA LYS A 60 25.39 -1.18 16.84
C LYS A 60 25.08 -0.57 18.20
N THR A 61 24.13 0.36 18.26
CA THR A 61 23.75 1.07 19.49
C THR A 61 22.68 0.35 20.31
N GLY A 62 22.23 -0.84 19.87
CA GLY A 62 21.15 -1.55 20.55
C GLY A 62 19.79 -0.85 20.42
N GLY A 63 19.56 -0.13 19.31
CA GLY A 63 18.29 0.55 19.01
C GLY A 63 18.19 1.99 19.49
N GLN A 64 19.30 2.60 19.93
CA GLN A 64 19.30 4.01 20.33
C GLN A 64 19.22 4.92 19.11
N LEU A 65 18.16 5.74 19.06
CA LEU A 65 17.98 6.76 18.03
C LEU A 65 18.85 7.99 18.34
N PRO A 66 19.49 8.60 17.33
CA PRO A 66 20.25 9.83 17.53
C PRO A 66 19.34 10.99 17.91
N ALA A 67 19.76 11.83 18.86
CA ALA A 67 19.03 13.04 19.25
C ALA A 67 19.29 14.21 18.31
N THR A 68 20.44 14.20 17.64
CA THR A 68 20.87 15.24 16.68
C THR A 68 21.24 14.58 15.36
N ASP A 69 21.24 15.36 14.28
CA ASP A 69 21.54 14.90 12.92
C ASP A 69 23.03 14.46 12.80
N PRO A 70 23.31 13.14 12.66
CA PRO A 70 24.67 12.65 12.54
C PRO A 70 25.17 12.62 11.10
N TYR A 71 24.36 13.02 10.12
CA TYR A 71 24.62 12.85 8.69
C TYR A 71 24.82 14.16 7.95
N SER A 72 24.23 15.25 8.43
CA SER A 72 24.33 16.56 7.79
C SER A 72 25.70 17.19 8.03
N HIS A 73 26.35 17.62 6.96
CA HIS A 73 27.57 18.40 7.06
C HIS A 73 27.35 19.86 7.47
N THR A 74 26.20 20.41 7.08
CA THR A 74 25.86 21.83 7.29
C THR A 74 25.08 22.09 8.58
N MET A 75 24.45 21.07 9.14
CA MET A 75 23.56 21.17 10.30
C MET A 75 23.78 20.01 11.31
N PRO A 76 25.01 19.77 11.79
CA PRO A 76 25.35 18.56 12.54
C PRO A 76 24.67 18.46 13.91
N ASP A 77 24.28 19.59 14.51
CA ASP A 77 23.63 19.65 15.83
C ASP A 77 22.13 19.87 15.76
N TRP A 78 21.54 19.81 14.55
CA TRP A 78 20.10 19.99 14.38
C TRP A 78 19.33 18.85 15.06
N PRO A 79 18.22 19.11 15.77
CA PRO A 79 17.40 18.05 16.32
C PRO A 79 16.95 17.05 15.25
N TRP A 80 17.19 15.76 15.49
CA TRP A 80 16.88 14.70 14.53
C TRP A 80 15.62 13.93 14.96
N VAL A 81 14.67 13.79 14.04
CA VAL A 81 13.49 12.95 14.22
C VAL A 81 13.50 11.87 13.14
N GLU A 82 13.83 10.66 13.54
CA GLU A 82 13.86 9.52 12.62
C GLU A 82 12.45 9.02 12.33
N HIS A 83 11.95 9.35 11.14
CA HIS A 83 10.57 9.07 10.71
C HIS A 83 10.39 7.69 10.07
N ALA A 84 11.47 6.92 9.89
CA ALA A 84 11.49 5.61 9.24
C ALA A 84 12.30 4.57 10.01
N TRP A 85 12.58 4.82 11.31
CA TRP A 85 13.53 4.05 12.11
C TRP A 85 13.32 2.53 12.05
N LEU A 86 12.07 2.06 12.03
CA LEU A 86 11.77 0.63 11.99
C LEU A 86 12.08 0.04 10.60
N THR A 87 11.82 0.78 9.52
CA THR A 87 12.21 0.38 8.16
C THR A 87 13.73 0.34 8.02
N ASP A 88 14.43 1.35 8.57
CA ASP A 88 15.88 1.42 8.55
C ASP A 88 16.50 0.27 9.33
N ALA A 89 15.96 -0.03 10.51
CA ALA A 89 16.39 -1.19 11.32
C ALA A 89 16.20 -2.51 10.56
N LEU A 90 15.07 -2.69 9.85
CA LEU A 90 14.83 -3.88 9.03
C LEU A 90 15.80 -3.97 7.85
N ILE A 91 16.07 -2.86 7.17
CA ILE A 91 17.06 -2.78 6.08
C ILE A 91 18.45 -3.14 6.62
N GLY A 92 18.86 -2.52 7.73
CA GLY A 92 20.15 -2.80 8.37
C GLY A 92 20.30 -4.24 8.80
N LEU A 93 19.26 -4.81 9.42
CA LEU A 93 19.24 -6.20 9.87
C LEU A 93 19.42 -7.19 8.71
N ILE A 94 18.66 -7.00 7.63
CA ILE A 94 18.74 -7.85 6.43
C ILE A 94 20.12 -7.69 5.77
N TYR A 95 20.56 -6.45 5.61
CA TYR A 95 21.84 -6.16 4.96
C TYR A 95 23.01 -6.78 5.72
N ALA A 96 23.08 -6.59 7.03
CA ALA A 96 24.16 -7.15 7.86
C ALA A 96 24.03 -8.67 8.04
N GLY A 97 22.79 -9.16 8.24
CA GLY A 97 22.53 -10.58 8.52
C GLY A 97 22.83 -11.51 7.35
N LEU A 98 22.66 -11.03 6.11
CA LEU A 98 22.92 -11.82 4.90
C LEU A 98 24.33 -11.61 4.33
N GLY A 99 25.17 -10.77 4.93
CA GLY A 99 26.55 -10.52 4.49
C GLY A 99 26.62 -10.12 3.02
N SER A 100 27.34 -10.88 2.19
CA SER A 100 27.48 -10.60 0.75
C SER A 100 26.15 -10.62 -0.03
N ALA A 101 25.14 -11.33 0.45
CA ALA A 101 23.81 -11.36 -0.12
C ALA A 101 22.88 -10.24 0.44
N GLY A 102 23.37 -9.40 1.36
CA GLY A 102 22.62 -8.32 1.98
C GLY A 102 21.93 -7.38 1.00
N PRO A 103 22.61 -6.86 -0.03
CA PRO A 103 21.98 -6.02 -1.05
C PRO A 103 20.80 -6.70 -1.75
N LEU A 104 20.95 -7.97 -2.10
CA LEU A 104 19.87 -8.75 -2.72
C LEU A 104 18.69 -8.91 -1.76
N GLY A 105 18.96 -9.19 -0.48
CA GLY A 105 17.93 -9.32 0.55
C GLY A 105 17.10 -8.05 0.68
N VAL A 106 17.73 -6.87 0.67
CA VAL A 106 17.04 -5.58 0.72
C VAL A 106 16.22 -5.34 -0.55
N ILE A 107 16.77 -5.63 -1.74
CA ILE A 107 16.03 -5.53 -3.01
C ILE A 107 14.76 -6.38 -2.95
N LEU A 108 14.85 -7.63 -2.49
CA LEU A 108 13.72 -8.55 -2.37
C LEU A 108 12.69 -8.06 -1.35
N LEU A 109 13.12 -7.50 -0.21
CA LEU A 109 12.21 -6.87 0.76
C LEU A 109 11.39 -5.75 0.11
N LEU A 110 12.08 -4.78 -0.52
CA LEU A 110 11.44 -3.62 -1.11
C LEU A 110 10.55 -3.99 -2.31
N ALA A 111 10.99 -4.94 -3.13
CA ALA A 111 10.18 -5.52 -4.20
C ALA A 111 8.91 -6.20 -3.65
N GLY A 112 9.03 -6.93 -2.54
CA GLY A 112 7.89 -7.55 -1.86
C GLY A 112 6.88 -6.52 -1.35
N VAL A 113 7.35 -5.44 -0.72
CA VAL A 113 6.50 -4.32 -0.26
C VAL A 113 5.79 -3.66 -1.44
N THR A 114 6.52 -3.37 -2.53
CA THR A 114 5.97 -2.81 -3.77
C THR A 114 4.89 -3.70 -4.36
N ALA A 115 5.20 -4.98 -4.55
CA ALA A 115 4.25 -5.95 -5.10
C ALA A 115 3.00 -6.08 -4.21
N ALA A 116 3.17 -6.12 -2.88
CA ALA A 116 2.07 -6.17 -1.94
C ALA A 116 1.17 -4.92 -2.05
N ALA A 117 1.75 -3.71 -2.14
CA ALA A 117 1.01 -2.47 -2.28
C ALA A 117 0.12 -2.48 -3.53
N PHE A 118 0.68 -2.84 -4.68
CA PHE A 118 -0.08 -2.90 -5.94
C PHE A 118 -1.12 -4.02 -5.92
N PHE A 119 -0.80 -5.16 -5.30
CA PHE A 119 -1.74 -6.27 -5.17
C PHE A 119 -2.94 -5.91 -4.29
N VAL A 120 -2.71 -5.23 -3.16
CA VAL A 120 -3.78 -4.73 -2.28
C VAL A 120 -4.61 -3.68 -3.01
N ALA A 121 -3.97 -2.71 -3.71
CA ALA A 121 -4.66 -1.69 -4.49
C ALA A 121 -5.55 -2.30 -5.59
N ALA A 122 -5.07 -3.35 -6.27
CA ALA A 122 -5.88 -4.06 -7.26
C ALA A 122 -7.07 -4.81 -6.65
N GLY A 123 -7.03 -5.11 -5.35
CA GLY A 123 -8.17 -5.65 -4.61
C GLY A 123 -9.36 -4.70 -4.53
N LEU A 124 -9.15 -3.39 -4.77
CA LEU A 124 -10.21 -2.37 -4.89
C LEU A 124 -10.97 -2.49 -6.21
N ALA A 125 -10.34 -3.01 -7.25
CA ALA A 125 -11.00 -3.25 -8.52
C ALA A 125 -11.92 -4.47 -8.42
N HIS A 126 -13.22 -4.27 -8.58
CA HIS A 126 -14.22 -5.36 -8.61
C HIS A 126 -14.22 -6.07 -9.98
N ALA A 127 -13.05 -6.56 -10.40
CA ALA A 127 -12.82 -7.17 -11.70
C ALA A 127 -12.27 -8.60 -11.57
N GLY A 128 -12.34 -9.38 -12.65
CA GLY A 128 -11.73 -10.70 -12.72
C GLY A 128 -10.21 -10.66 -12.55
N ARG A 129 -9.60 -11.81 -12.20
CA ARG A 129 -8.15 -11.91 -11.89
C ARG A 129 -7.26 -11.32 -12.98
N THR A 130 -7.48 -11.69 -14.23
CA THR A 130 -6.68 -11.24 -15.38
C THR A 130 -6.74 -9.71 -15.55
N HIS A 131 -7.93 -9.12 -15.46
CA HIS A 131 -8.10 -7.66 -15.56
C HIS A 131 -7.41 -6.93 -14.40
N ARG A 132 -7.44 -7.49 -13.18
CA ARG A 132 -6.69 -6.94 -12.04
C ARG A 132 -5.19 -6.99 -12.27
N LEU A 133 -4.66 -8.11 -12.77
CA LEU A 133 -3.24 -8.24 -13.07
C LEU A 133 -2.80 -7.26 -14.17
N LEU A 134 -3.60 -7.09 -15.23
CA LEU A 134 -3.34 -6.08 -16.27
C LEU A 134 -3.32 -4.66 -15.68
N ALA A 135 -4.29 -4.33 -14.83
CA ALA A 135 -4.35 -3.02 -14.17
C ALA A 135 -3.14 -2.79 -13.25
N ILE A 136 -2.73 -3.80 -12.47
CA ILE A 136 -1.52 -3.73 -11.62
C ILE A 136 -0.28 -3.52 -12.49
N SER A 137 -0.13 -4.30 -13.57
CA SER A 137 1.04 -4.21 -14.45
C SER A 137 1.13 -2.83 -15.08
N GLY A 138 0.01 -2.28 -15.55
CA GLY A 138 -0.04 -0.92 -16.11
C GLY A 138 0.26 0.16 -15.08
N ALA A 139 -0.29 0.04 -13.86
CA ALA A 139 -0.04 0.97 -12.76
C ALA A 139 1.44 0.93 -12.33
N LEU A 140 2.02 -0.28 -12.20
CA LEU A 140 3.42 -0.45 -11.84
C LEU A 140 4.35 0.09 -12.94
N TRP A 141 4.03 -0.16 -14.21
CA TRP A 141 4.75 0.40 -15.35
C TRP A 141 4.74 1.94 -15.29
N ALA A 142 3.58 2.55 -15.09
CA ALA A 142 3.44 4.01 -14.97
C ALA A 142 4.18 4.59 -13.77
N ALA A 143 4.31 3.82 -12.68
CA ALA A 143 5.00 4.23 -11.47
C ALA A 143 6.54 4.04 -11.52
N LEU A 144 7.08 3.31 -12.52
CA LEU A 144 8.52 2.99 -12.61
C LEU A 144 9.46 4.19 -12.38
N PRO A 145 9.21 5.40 -12.94
CA PRO A 145 10.08 6.55 -12.71
C PRO A 145 10.14 7.00 -11.24
N PHE A 146 9.16 6.59 -10.43
CA PHE A 146 9.03 6.97 -9.02
C PHE A 146 9.35 5.81 -8.06
N LEU A 147 9.50 4.59 -8.61
CA LEU A 147 9.90 3.42 -7.83
C LEU A 147 11.42 3.40 -7.67
N GLY A 148 11.87 3.03 -6.49
CA GLY A 148 13.28 2.94 -6.16
C GLY A 148 13.45 2.23 -4.82
N ALA A 149 14.68 2.19 -4.29
CA ALA A 149 14.96 1.67 -2.97
C ALA A 149 14.57 2.68 -1.88
N ARG A 150 13.28 3.02 -1.80
CA ARG A 150 12.73 4.08 -0.96
C ARG A 150 11.87 3.54 0.17
N THR A 151 12.00 4.15 1.35
CA THR A 151 11.13 3.85 2.50
C THR A 151 9.67 4.30 2.27
N GLN A 152 9.42 5.23 1.34
CA GLN A 152 8.10 5.67 0.90
C GLN A 152 7.23 4.53 0.34
N LEU A 153 7.81 3.42 -0.09
CA LEU A 153 7.06 2.23 -0.53
C LEU A 153 6.15 1.68 0.57
N VAL A 154 6.55 1.84 1.84
CA VAL A 154 5.71 1.52 3.00
C VAL A 154 4.44 2.38 3.02
N THR A 155 4.56 3.67 2.66
CA THR A 155 3.39 4.56 2.57
C THR A 155 2.44 4.12 1.46
N LEU A 156 2.95 3.68 0.33
CA LEU A 156 2.11 3.14 -0.75
C LEU A 156 1.31 1.93 -0.27
N LEU A 157 1.96 1.00 0.44
CA LEU A 157 1.30 -0.18 1.00
C LEU A 157 0.28 0.20 2.09
N GLY A 158 0.67 1.10 3.00
CA GLY A 158 -0.20 1.56 4.08
C GLY A 158 -1.46 2.23 3.54
N LEU A 159 -1.31 3.15 2.58
CA LEU A 159 -2.44 3.84 1.94
C LEU A 159 -3.36 2.86 1.19
N ALA A 160 -2.79 1.96 0.39
CA ALA A 160 -3.56 0.93 -0.30
C ALA A 160 -4.35 0.06 0.70
N THR A 161 -3.75 -0.28 1.84
CA THR A 161 -4.39 -1.09 2.89
C THR A 161 -5.53 -0.32 3.58
N VAL A 162 -5.34 0.97 3.91
CA VAL A 162 -6.41 1.81 4.47
C VAL A 162 -7.60 1.88 3.52
N LEU A 163 -7.34 2.18 2.24
CA LEU A 163 -8.39 2.25 1.22
C LEU A 163 -9.11 0.91 1.07
N TRP A 164 -8.37 -0.20 1.07
CA TRP A 164 -8.94 -1.55 0.99
C TRP A 164 -9.81 -1.89 2.21
N VAL A 165 -9.37 -1.58 3.42
CA VAL A 165 -10.14 -1.80 4.66
C VAL A 165 -11.42 -0.96 4.63
N CYS A 166 -11.33 0.31 4.23
CA CYS A 166 -12.49 1.18 4.09
C CYS A 166 -13.47 0.68 3.04
N ASP A 167 -13.01 0.24 1.86
CA ASP A 167 -13.86 -0.37 0.83
C ASP A 167 -14.62 -1.58 1.38
N ARG A 168 -13.92 -2.49 2.07
CA ARG A 168 -14.55 -3.68 2.68
C ARG A 168 -15.57 -3.33 3.75
N TYR A 169 -15.31 -2.30 4.53
CA TYR A 169 -16.26 -1.81 5.51
C TYR A 169 -17.50 -1.17 4.86
N LEU A 170 -17.31 -0.31 3.87
CA LEU A 170 -18.39 0.36 3.15
C LEU A 170 -19.26 -0.63 2.37
N THR A 171 -18.65 -1.66 1.80
CA THR A 171 -19.37 -2.75 1.10
C THR A 171 -19.92 -3.83 2.04
N LYS A 172 -19.92 -3.60 3.38
CA LYS A 172 -20.42 -4.52 4.42
C LYS A 172 -19.73 -5.90 4.43
N ARG A 173 -18.51 -6.01 3.89
CA ARG A 173 -17.68 -7.22 3.94
C ARG A 173 -16.85 -7.29 5.23
N LEU A 174 -16.65 -6.17 5.89
CA LEU A 174 -16.09 -6.03 7.24
C LEU A 174 -17.12 -5.33 8.13
N THR A 175 -17.21 -5.76 9.38
CA THR A 175 -18.11 -5.19 10.38
C THR A 175 -17.44 -4.13 11.25
N HIS A 176 -16.10 -4.14 11.30
CA HIS A 176 -15.31 -3.29 12.19
C HIS A 176 -14.07 -2.73 11.50
N LEU A 177 -13.62 -1.58 12.01
CA LEU A 177 -12.38 -0.91 11.57
C LEU A 177 -11.23 -1.08 12.57
N TRP A 178 -11.32 -2.08 13.47
CA TRP A 178 -10.30 -2.31 14.52
C TRP A 178 -8.89 -2.62 14.00
N ALA A 179 -8.77 -2.98 12.73
CA ALA A 179 -7.46 -3.16 12.09
C ALA A 179 -6.72 -1.84 11.82
N LEU A 180 -7.42 -0.69 11.77
CA LEU A 180 -6.80 0.60 11.47
C LEU A 180 -5.87 1.12 12.58
N PRO A 181 -6.24 1.12 13.88
CA PRO A 181 -5.34 1.60 14.91
C PRO A 181 -3.96 0.88 14.94
N PRO A 182 -3.87 -0.44 14.97
CA PRO A 182 -2.57 -1.13 14.93
C PRO A 182 -1.84 -0.92 13.59
N LEU A 183 -2.56 -0.80 12.46
CA LEU A 183 -1.97 -0.46 11.17
C LEU A 183 -1.28 0.91 11.23
N PHE A 184 -1.96 1.94 11.74
CA PHE A 184 -1.38 3.28 11.85
C PHE A 184 -0.24 3.33 12.86
N LEU A 185 -0.34 2.60 13.98
CA LEU A 185 0.76 2.48 14.95
C LEU A 185 2.01 1.88 14.28
N LEU A 186 1.86 0.79 13.57
CA LEU A 186 2.98 0.18 12.84
C LEU A 186 3.52 1.11 11.76
N TRP A 187 2.64 1.68 10.93
CA TRP A 187 3.03 2.55 9.83
C TRP A 187 3.75 3.81 10.29
N ALA A 188 3.32 4.44 11.39
CA ALA A 188 4.00 5.62 11.96
C ALA A 188 5.46 5.36 12.36
N ASN A 189 5.79 4.10 12.69
CA ASN A 189 7.16 3.69 13.00
C ASN A 189 7.95 3.25 11.76
N LEU A 190 7.23 2.83 10.70
CA LEU A 190 7.85 2.41 9.45
C LEU A 190 8.14 3.58 8.50
N HIS A 191 7.28 4.61 8.46
CA HIS A 191 7.46 5.79 7.60
C HIS A 191 6.51 6.93 7.97
N GLY A 192 7.01 8.17 7.93
CA GLY A 192 6.24 9.39 8.25
C GLY A 192 5.00 9.65 7.37
N GLY A 193 4.88 8.97 6.25
CA GLY A 193 3.74 9.08 5.33
C GLY A 193 2.40 8.56 5.86
N PHE A 194 2.32 8.05 7.09
CA PHE A 194 1.05 7.66 7.74
C PHE A 194 0.05 8.81 7.82
N THR A 195 0.52 10.06 7.81
CA THR A 195 -0.31 11.26 7.78
C THR A 195 -1.20 11.33 6.53
N ALA A 196 -0.70 10.87 5.37
CA ALA A 196 -1.51 10.75 4.15
C ALA A 196 -2.67 9.75 4.33
N GLY A 197 -2.41 8.66 5.06
CA GLY A 197 -3.45 7.69 5.41
C GLY A 197 -4.52 8.25 6.34
N LEU A 198 -4.13 9.04 7.36
CA LEU A 198 -5.07 9.75 8.24
C LEU A 198 -5.92 10.75 7.44
N PHE A 199 -5.30 11.49 6.53
CA PHE A 199 -6.01 12.42 5.67
C PHE A 199 -7.04 11.68 4.79
N ALA A 200 -6.63 10.59 4.12
CA ALA A 200 -7.52 9.78 3.30
C ALA A 200 -8.69 9.20 4.12
N LEU A 201 -8.42 8.68 5.31
CA LEU A 201 -9.46 8.16 6.21
C LEU A 201 -10.46 9.27 6.61
N THR A 202 -9.96 10.43 6.99
CA THR A 202 -10.78 11.59 7.36
C THR A 202 -11.68 12.02 6.19
N LEU A 203 -11.13 12.07 4.99
CA LEU A 203 -11.89 12.42 3.78
C LEU A 203 -12.99 11.38 3.49
N ILE A 204 -12.68 10.09 3.58
CA ILE A 204 -13.66 9.01 3.40
C ILE A 204 -14.79 9.14 4.44
N LEU A 205 -14.45 9.34 5.70
CA LEU A 205 -15.44 9.50 6.76
C LEU A 205 -16.33 10.72 6.53
N HIS A 206 -15.74 11.84 6.13
CA HIS A 206 -16.48 13.08 5.82
C HIS A 206 -17.46 12.88 4.66
N ILE A 207 -17.04 12.25 3.58
CA ILE A 207 -17.88 12.02 2.39
C ILE A 207 -18.99 11.01 2.69
N THR A 208 -18.73 9.99 3.54
CA THR A 208 -19.69 8.91 3.79
C THR A 208 -20.62 9.18 4.98
N ALA A 209 -20.29 10.11 5.88
CA ALA A 209 -21.09 10.45 7.06
C ALA A 209 -22.50 10.97 6.71
N PRO A 210 -22.70 11.91 5.75
CA PRO A 210 -24.01 12.43 5.41
C PRO A 210 -24.98 11.37 4.89
N ALA A 211 -24.46 10.38 4.17
CA ALA A 211 -25.27 9.30 3.61
C ALA A 211 -25.82 8.31 4.67
N ARG A 212 -25.34 8.38 5.92
CA ARG A 212 -25.72 7.50 7.03
C ARG A 212 -26.63 8.15 8.06
N LEU A 213 -26.76 9.47 8.03
CA LEU A 213 -27.70 10.19 8.91
C LEU A 213 -29.08 10.12 8.25
N PRO A 214 -30.09 9.41 8.85
CA PRO A 214 -31.46 9.56 8.41
C PRO A 214 -31.83 11.01 8.72
N LEU A 215 -32.16 11.79 7.68
CA LEU A 215 -32.79 13.11 7.83
C LEU A 215 -34.11 12.86 8.58
N ARG A 216 -34.10 12.99 9.89
CA ARG A 216 -35.33 13.10 10.69
C ARG A 216 -35.80 14.55 10.54
N TYR A 217 -36.72 14.75 9.62
CA TYR A 217 -37.61 15.92 9.62
C TYR A 217 -38.79 15.62 10.53
#